data_d34a716b8970a9617f76de493be5fa2b
#
_entry.id   d34a716b8970a9617f76de493be5fa2b
#
_cell.length_a   1.000
_cell.length_b   1.000
_cell.length_c   1.000
_cell.angle_alpha   90.00
_cell.angle_beta   90.00
_cell.angle_gamma   90.00
#
_symmetry.space_group_name_H-M   'P 1'
#
loop_
_entity.id
_entity.type
_entity.pdbx_description
1 polymer ?
#
loop_
_entity_poly.entity_id
_entity_poly.type
_entity_poly.pdbx_seq_one_letter_code
_entity_poly.pdbx_strand_id
1 'polypeptide(L)'
;NEVNIFSARHYDSDVQLYEKFTAKTGIKVNVVSGKSGALEKRIIEEGADSKADLYITADAGRLGAFAANLQGGLTSSTIKDAVPSNFRTSKWTGIAKRARIVYFAPERVSGSELSGLTYESLADPKWKGRLVIRASNNIYNQSLVASLIKNNGKGKIAEWSKGMVSN
;
A
#
# COMPACT_ATOMS: atom_id res chain seq x y z
N ASN A 1 9.62 -29.63 -0.86
CA ASN A 1 8.56 -28.65 -0.59
C ASN A 1 9.07 -27.27 -0.92
N GLU A 2 8.26 -26.43 -1.58
CA GLU A 2 8.61 -25.08 -1.94
C GLU A 2 7.37 -24.17 -1.87
N VAL A 3 7.60 -22.86 -1.75
CA VAL A 3 6.59 -21.81 -1.85
C VAL A 3 7.05 -20.75 -2.84
N ASN A 4 6.14 -20.33 -3.73
CA ASN A 4 6.42 -19.38 -4.79
C ASN A 4 5.76 -18.03 -4.45
N ILE A 5 6.58 -17.00 -4.30
CA ILE A 5 6.14 -15.66 -3.93
C ILE A 5 6.26 -14.73 -5.13
N PHE A 6 5.15 -14.13 -5.54
CA PHE A 6 5.17 -13.00 -6.47
C PHE A 6 5.23 -11.72 -5.65
N SER A 7 6.34 -10.98 -5.74
CA SER A 7 6.62 -9.85 -4.85
C SER A 7 6.86 -8.55 -5.62
N ALA A 8 6.08 -7.53 -5.28
CA ALA A 8 6.33 -6.16 -5.71
C ALA A 8 7.20 -5.38 -4.69
N ARG A 9 7.76 -6.06 -3.70
CA ARG A 9 8.71 -5.51 -2.73
C ARG A 9 10.13 -5.77 -3.21
N HIS A 10 11.06 -4.95 -2.72
CA HIS A 10 12.48 -4.98 -3.18
C HIS A 10 13.45 -4.65 -2.04
N TYR A 11 13.10 -5.02 -0.81
CA TYR A 11 13.95 -4.74 0.35
C TYR A 11 14.81 -5.96 0.69
N ASP A 12 16.09 -5.73 1.01
CA ASP A 12 17.03 -6.78 1.43
C ASP A 12 16.55 -7.51 2.70
N SER A 13 15.81 -6.80 3.57
CA SER A 13 15.16 -7.41 4.74
C SER A 13 14.17 -8.53 4.39
N ASP A 14 13.57 -8.49 3.21
CA ASP A 14 12.62 -9.53 2.77
C ASP A 14 13.39 -10.82 2.43
N VAL A 15 14.58 -10.70 1.82
CA VAL A 15 15.46 -11.86 1.53
C VAL A 15 15.84 -12.56 2.82
N GLN A 16 16.30 -11.80 3.82
CA GLN A 16 16.65 -12.35 5.13
C GLN A 16 15.48 -13.05 5.82
N LEU A 17 14.25 -12.52 5.64
CA LEU A 17 13.04 -13.15 6.18
C LEU A 17 12.77 -14.50 5.52
N TYR A 18 12.92 -14.59 4.19
CA TYR A 18 12.72 -15.84 3.45
C TYR A 18 13.80 -16.89 3.78
N GLU A 19 15.05 -16.46 3.94
CA GLU A 19 16.15 -17.35 4.39
C GLU A 19 15.89 -17.92 5.79
N LYS A 20 15.43 -17.07 6.74
CA LYS A 20 15.05 -17.53 8.09
C LYS A 20 13.88 -18.52 8.06
N PHE A 21 12.89 -18.28 7.19
CA PHE A 21 11.78 -19.21 7.01
C PHE A 21 12.28 -20.56 6.48
N THR A 22 13.10 -20.56 5.44
CA THR A 22 13.67 -21.78 4.88
C THR A 22 14.52 -22.53 5.90
N ALA A 23 15.38 -21.83 6.66
CA ALA A 23 16.20 -22.43 7.71
C ALA A 23 15.36 -23.09 8.82
N LYS A 24 14.21 -22.49 9.16
CA LYS A 24 13.30 -22.99 10.22
C LYS A 24 12.44 -24.18 9.75
N THR A 25 12.06 -24.21 8.48
CA THR A 25 11.01 -25.14 7.98
C THR A 25 11.50 -26.17 7.00
N GLY A 26 12.67 -25.96 6.40
CA GLY A 26 13.15 -26.76 5.26
C GLY A 26 12.40 -26.47 3.95
N ILE A 27 11.46 -25.52 3.93
CA ILE A 27 10.67 -25.16 2.74
C ILE A 27 11.44 -24.11 1.95
N LYS A 28 11.74 -24.40 0.68
CA LYS A 28 12.41 -23.46 -0.22
C LYS A 28 11.48 -22.32 -0.59
N VAL A 29 11.96 -21.07 -0.57
CA VAL A 29 11.25 -19.90 -1.04
C VAL A 29 11.77 -19.48 -2.41
N ASN A 30 10.90 -19.48 -3.41
CA ASN A 30 11.18 -18.96 -4.76
C ASN A 30 10.50 -17.60 -4.90
N VAL A 31 11.22 -16.57 -5.35
CA VAL A 31 10.67 -15.22 -5.47
C VAL A 31 10.70 -14.74 -6.91
N VAL A 32 9.54 -14.34 -7.42
CA VAL A 32 9.39 -13.64 -8.69
C VAL A 32 9.15 -12.17 -8.38
N SER A 33 10.14 -11.33 -8.63
CA SER A 33 10.05 -9.89 -8.39
C SER A 33 9.54 -9.14 -9.61
N GLY A 34 8.72 -8.10 -9.38
CA GLY A 34 8.20 -7.28 -10.47
C GLY A 34 7.33 -6.11 -10.01
N LYS A 35 6.92 -5.27 -10.95
CA LYS A 35 5.94 -4.22 -10.66
C LYS A 35 4.57 -4.84 -10.37
N SER A 36 3.86 -4.32 -9.37
CA SER A 36 2.56 -4.86 -8.93
C SER A 36 1.60 -5.14 -10.10
N GLY A 37 1.38 -4.16 -10.98
CA GLY A 37 0.46 -4.34 -12.10
C GLY A 37 0.88 -5.43 -13.11
N ALA A 38 2.18 -5.65 -13.31
CA ALA A 38 2.67 -6.72 -14.17
C ALA A 38 2.46 -8.10 -13.53
N LEU A 39 2.72 -8.21 -12.21
CA LEU A 39 2.48 -9.45 -11.47
C LEU A 39 0.99 -9.78 -11.40
N GLU A 40 0.15 -8.78 -11.16
CA GLU A 40 -1.32 -8.95 -11.15
C GLU A 40 -1.85 -9.44 -12.51
N LYS A 41 -1.40 -8.78 -13.59
CA LYS A 41 -1.76 -9.19 -14.95
C LYS A 41 -1.35 -10.64 -15.22
N ARG A 42 -0.13 -11.00 -14.83
CA ARG A 42 0.37 -12.36 -14.98
C ARG A 42 -0.46 -13.38 -14.21
N ILE A 43 -0.80 -13.11 -12.93
CA ILE A 43 -1.66 -14.01 -12.13
C ILE A 43 -3.05 -14.19 -12.80
N ILE A 44 -3.63 -13.12 -13.34
CA ILE A 44 -4.91 -13.19 -14.05
C ILE A 44 -4.80 -14.03 -15.32
N GLU A 45 -3.75 -13.84 -16.12
CA GLU A 45 -3.54 -14.55 -17.38
C GLU A 45 -3.24 -16.04 -17.17
N GLU A 46 -2.46 -16.36 -16.13
CA GLU A 46 -2.16 -17.75 -15.76
C GLU A 46 -3.37 -18.45 -15.11
N GLY A 47 -4.26 -17.71 -14.46
CA GLY A 47 -5.48 -18.24 -13.85
C GLY A 47 -5.21 -19.40 -12.88
N ALA A 48 -5.84 -20.55 -13.12
CA ALA A 48 -5.67 -21.75 -12.30
C ALA A 48 -4.26 -22.39 -12.42
N ASP A 49 -3.54 -22.08 -13.48
CA ASP A 49 -2.18 -22.60 -13.73
C ASP A 49 -1.10 -21.74 -13.10
N SER A 50 -1.48 -20.65 -12.44
CA SER A 50 -0.51 -19.75 -11.77
C SER A 50 0.29 -20.50 -10.71
N LYS A 51 1.60 -20.27 -10.75
CA LYS A 51 2.53 -20.82 -9.74
C LYS A 51 2.65 -19.95 -8.50
N ALA A 52 1.94 -18.83 -8.42
CA ALA A 52 1.97 -17.93 -7.28
C ALA A 52 1.20 -18.52 -6.10
N ASP A 53 1.89 -18.98 -5.08
CA ASP A 53 1.28 -19.36 -3.80
C ASP A 53 0.94 -18.12 -2.95
N LEU A 54 1.81 -17.09 -3.02
CA LEU A 54 1.65 -15.82 -2.32
C LEU A 54 1.89 -14.64 -3.23
N TYR A 55 1.08 -13.60 -3.10
CA TYR A 55 1.28 -12.30 -3.73
C TYR A 55 1.54 -11.23 -2.66
N ILE A 56 2.69 -10.58 -2.72
CA ILE A 56 3.09 -9.53 -1.78
C ILE A 56 3.17 -8.19 -2.51
N THR A 57 2.41 -7.23 -2.07
CA THR A 57 2.37 -5.89 -2.65
C THR A 57 2.27 -4.79 -1.59
N ALA A 58 2.41 -3.55 -2.01
CA ALA A 58 2.21 -2.39 -1.15
C ALA A 58 0.80 -1.84 -1.31
N ASP A 59 0.24 -1.37 -0.18
CA ASP A 59 -1.08 -0.76 -0.05
C ASP A 59 -2.26 -1.74 -0.11
N ALA A 60 -3.06 -1.76 0.97
CA ALA A 60 -4.23 -2.63 1.09
C ALA A 60 -5.33 -2.33 0.06
N GLY A 61 -5.41 -1.09 -0.44
CA GLY A 61 -6.34 -0.70 -1.50
C GLY A 61 -6.11 -1.49 -2.80
N ARG A 62 -4.86 -1.80 -3.11
CA ARG A 62 -4.52 -2.66 -4.26
C ARG A 62 -5.04 -4.09 -4.07
N LEU A 63 -4.83 -4.67 -2.90
CA LEU A 63 -5.36 -6.02 -2.60
C LEU A 63 -6.88 -6.03 -2.59
N GLY A 64 -7.53 -4.97 -2.13
CA GLY A 64 -8.98 -4.81 -2.21
C GLY A 64 -9.49 -4.84 -3.65
N ALA A 65 -8.86 -4.10 -4.55
CA ALA A 65 -9.19 -4.10 -5.97
C ALA A 65 -8.92 -5.44 -6.66
N PHE A 66 -7.90 -6.18 -6.20
CA PHE A 66 -7.50 -7.48 -6.73
C PHE A 66 -8.21 -8.68 -6.06
N ALA A 67 -9.06 -8.43 -5.07
CA ALA A 67 -9.63 -9.45 -4.18
C ALA A 67 -10.41 -10.58 -4.90
N ALA A 68 -11.00 -10.30 -6.06
CA ALA A 68 -11.70 -11.32 -6.85
C ALA A 68 -10.76 -12.46 -7.32
N ASN A 69 -9.48 -12.16 -7.52
CA ASN A 69 -8.47 -13.08 -7.99
C ASN A 69 -7.69 -13.78 -6.85
N LEU A 70 -8.00 -13.45 -5.60
CA LEU A 70 -7.37 -14.05 -4.44
C LEU A 70 -8.23 -15.19 -3.90
N GLN A 71 -7.59 -16.30 -3.58
CA GLN A 71 -8.24 -17.41 -2.88
C GLN A 71 -8.69 -16.93 -1.48
N GLY A 72 -9.89 -17.29 -1.11
CA GLY A 72 -10.44 -17.02 0.22
C GLY A 72 -10.10 -18.12 1.22
N GLY A 73 -10.60 -17.96 2.45
CA GLY A 73 -10.46 -18.97 3.49
C GLY A 73 -9.16 -18.94 4.28
N LEU A 74 -8.38 -17.86 4.15
CA LEU A 74 -7.18 -17.66 4.97
C LEU A 74 -7.56 -17.61 6.46
N THR A 75 -7.34 -18.71 7.17
CA THR A 75 -7.56 -18.82 8.60
C THR A 75 -6.30 -19.31 9.30
N SER A 76 -5.83 -18.58 10.29
CA SER A 76 -4.68 -18.94 11.12
C SER A 76 -4.82 -18.26 12.46
N SER A 77 -4.71 -19.01 13.56
CA SER A 77 -4.66 -18.44 14.91
C SER A 77 -3.47 -17.50 15.05
N THR A 78 -2.30 -17.90 14.58
CA THR A 78 -1.09 -17.06 14.61
C THR A 78 -1.30 -15.71 13.92
N ILE A 79 -1.95 -15.69 12.75
CA ILE A 79 -2.28 -14.43 12.05
C ILE A 79 -3.32 -13.64 12.84
N LYS A 80 -4.33 -14.28 13.39
CA LYS A 80 -5.38 -13.62 14.19
C LYS A 80 -4.82 -12.95 15.43
N ASP A 81 -3.86 -13.59 16.07
CA ASP A 81 -3.23 -13.09 17.29
C ASP A 81 -2.22 -11.97 17.01
N ALA A 82 -1.51 -12.05 15.88
CA ALA A 82 -0.48 -11.08 15.50
C ALA A 82 -1.01 -9.86 14.74
N VAL A 83 -2.11 -9.98 13.98
CA VAL A 83 -2.62 -8.94 13.09
C VAL A 83 -4.02 -8.49 13.48
N PRO A 84 -4.24 -7.22 13.88
CA PRO A 84 -5.56 -6.69 14.20
C PRO A 84 -6.58 -6.90 13.07
N SER A 85 -7.85 -7.08 13.42
CA SER A 85 -8.92 -7.44 12.47
C SER A 85 -9.12 -6.43 11.33
N ASN A 86 -8.84 -5.15 11.57
CA ASN A 86 -8.92 -4.09 10.57
C ASN A 86 -7.76 -4.12 9.54
N PHE A 87 -6.73 -4.96 9.76
CA PHE A 87 -5.60 -5.15 8.84
C PHE A 87 -5.55 -6.54 8.21
N ARG A 88 -6.64 -7.29 8.25
CA ARG A 88 -6.77 -8.61 7.62
C ARG A 88 -8.20 -8.88 7.15
N THR A 89 -8.31 -9.74 6.17
CA THR A 89 -9.58 -10.32 5.69
C THR A 89 -9.42 -11.83 5.54
N SER A 90 -10.42 -12.54 5.02
CA SER A 90 -10.27 -13.94 4.63
C SER A 90 -9.38 -14.17 3.41
N LYS A 91 -8.97 -13.10 2.71
CA LYS A 91 -8.21 -13.16 1.44
C LYS A 91 -6.82 -12.54 1.52
N TRP A 92 -6.57 -11.68 2.46
CA TRP A 92 -5.27 -11.03 2.63
C TRP A 92 -5.00 -10.64 4.09
N THR A 93 -3.73 -10.45 4.42
CA THR A 93 -3.27 -9.95 5.71
C THR A 93 -2.19 -8.89 5.54
N GLY A 94 -2.23 -7.87 6.40
CA GLY A 94 -1.17 -6.87 6.49
C GLY A 94 0.05 -7.45 7.22
N ILE A 95 1.24 -7.26 6.65
CA ILE A 95 2.52 -7.68 7.25
C ILE A 95 3.33 -6.51 7.79
N ALA A 96 3.00 -5.29 7.36
CA ALA A 96 3.63 -4.06 7.85
C ALA A 96 2.67 -2.88 7.68
N LYS A 97 2.81 -1.87 8.52
CA LYS A 97 2.09 -0.60 8.40
C LYS A 97 3.04 0.58 8.37
N ARG A 98 2.67 1.64 7.66
CA ARG A 98 3.42 2.90 7.60
C ARG A 98 2.47 4.07 7.81
N ALA A 99 2.96 5.13 8.46
CA ALA A 99 2.25 6.40 8.49
C ALA A 99 2.51 7.16 7.19
N ARG A 100 1.47 7.81 6.65
CA ARG A 100 1.62 8.82 5.62
C ARG A 100 1.69 10.16 6.33
N ILE A 101 2.78 10.88 6.12
CA ILE A 101 3.03 12.15 6.79
C ILE A 101 3.46 13.21 5.77
N VAL A 102 3.33 14.47 6.17
CA VAL A 102 3.86 15.61 5.43
C VAL A 102 5.33 15.81 5.84
N TYR A 103 6.22 15.86 4.88
CA TYR A 103 7.61 16.27 5.06
C TYR A 103 7.79 17.71 4.59
N PHE A 104 8.69 18.43 5.21
CA PHE A 104 9.02 19.79 4.81
C PHE A 104 10.52 20.03 4.81
N ALA A 105 10.96 21.01 4.04
CA ALA A 105 12.34 21.50 4.02
C ALA A 105 12.46 22.68 5.00
N PRO A 106 13.21 22.56 6.10
CA PRO A 106 13.29 23.62 7.12
C PRO A 106 13.80 24.95 6.59
N GLU A 107 14.59 24.89 5.51
CA GLU A 107 15.15 26.09 4.85
C GLU A 107 14.10 26.88 4.05
N ARG A 108 12.92 26.28 3.78
CA ARG A 108 11.86 26.87 2.94
C ARG A 108 10.55 27.08 3.68
N VAL A 109 10.31 26.33 4.74
CA VAL A 109 9.05 26.34 5.50
C VAL A 109 9.38 26.35 6.99
N SER A 110 8.89 27.34 7.71
CA SER A 110 9.08 27.41 9.15
C SER A 110 8.11 26.47 9.89
N GLY A 111 8.50 26.01 11.07
CA GLY A 111 7.63 25.22 11.93
C GLY A 111 6.34 25.94 12.31
N SER A 112 6.35 27.27 12.41
CA SER A 112 5.17 28.09 12.70
C SER A 112 4.15 28.06 11.56
N GLU A 113 4.58 28.00 10.31
CA GLU A 113 3.70 27.85 9.14
C GLU A 113 2.96 26.50 9.13
N LEU A 114 3.50 25.51 9.80
CA LEU A 114 2.95 24.14 9.86
C LEU A 114 2.01 23.95 11.05
N SER A 115 1.86 24.94 11.91
CA SER A 115 0.94 24.85 13.06
C SER A 115 -0.47 24.61 12.58
N GLY A 116 -1.11 23.54 13.07
CA GLY A 116 -2.45 23.14 12.65
C GLY A 116 -2.56 22.58 11.23
N LEU A 117 -1.44 22.24 10.58
CA LEU A 117 -1.46 21.65 9.23
C LEU A 117 -2.23 20.33 9.21
N THR A 118 -3.16 20.22 8.28
CA THR A 118 -3.88 18.98 7.94
C THR A 118 -3.74 18.70 6.45
N TYR A 119 -4.13 17.52 6.01
CA TYR A 119 -4.18 17.23 4.58
C TYR A 119 -5.15 18.14 3.83
N GLU A 120 -6.26 18.48 4.48
CA GLU A 120 -7.28 19.37 3.92
C GLU A 120 -6.74 20.78 3.67
N SER A 121 -5.93 21.29 4.59
CA SER A 121 -5.35 22.64 4.49
C SER A 121 -4.24 22.76 3.43
N LEU A 122 -3.77 21.65 2.85
CA LEU A 122 -2.81 21.69 1.74
C LEU A 122 -3.40 22.25 0.43
N ALA A 123 -4.73 22.30 0.32
CA ALA A 123 -5.40 22.94 -0.82
C ALA A 123 -5.47 24.47 -0.72
N ASP A 124 -5.02 25.07 0.38
CA ASP A 124 -4.95 26.51 0.58
C ASP A 124 -3.99 27.15 -0.44
N PRO A 125 -4.35 28.24 -1.14
CA PRO A 125 -3.51 28.94 -2.11
C PRO A 125 -2.13 29.39 -1.57
N LYS A 126 -1.94 29.51 -0.26
CA LYS A 126 -0.65 29.82 0.36
C LYS A 126 0.44 28.79 0.00
N TRP A 127 0.04 27.58 -0.38
CA TRP A 127 0.93 26.49 -0.74
C TRP A 127 1.27 26.44 -2.24
N LYS A 128 0.79 27.39 -3.05
CA LYS A 128 1.01 27.40 -4.50
C LYS A 128 2.51 27.37 -4.85
N GLY A 129 2.89 26.41 -5.71
CA GLY A 129 4.27 26.20 -6.12
C GLY A 129 5.19 25.63 -5.04
N ARG A 130 4.63 25.24 -3.88
CA ARG A 130 5.41 24.75 -2.72
C ARG A 130 5.14 23.28 -2.36
N LEU A 131 4.21 22.62 -3.07
CA LEU A 131 3.82 21.24 -2.81
C LEU A 131 4.46 20.28 -3.81
N VAL A 132 4.92 19.16 -3.29
CA VAL A 132 5.32 18.00 -4.10
C VAL A 132 4.46 16.82 -3.64
N ILE A 133 3.66 16.27 -4.55
CA ILE A 133 2.77 15.15 -4.28
C ILE A 133 2.92 14.10 -5.40
N ARG A 134 2.63 12.86 -5.09
CA ARG A 134 2.62 11.80 -6.11
C ARG A 134 1.50 12.02 -7.12
N ALA A 135 1.74 11.59 -8.36
CA ALA A 135 0.74 11.63 -9.43
C ALA A 135 -0.56 10.89 -9.04
N SER A 136 -1.68 11.32 -9.62
CA SER A 136 -3.03 10.80 -9.31
C SER A 136 -3.22 9.31 -9.63
N ASN A 137 -2.44 8.76 -10.54
CA ASN A 137 -2.43 7.33 -10.86
C ASN A 137 -1.60 6.48 -9.90
N ASN A 138 -0.91 7.09 -8.92
CA ASN A 138 -0.14 6.35 -7.94
C ASN A 138 -1.07 5.82 -6.83
N ILE A 139 -0.94 4.54 -6.49
CA ILE A 139 -1.80 3.88 -5.50
C ILE A 139 -1.77 4.57 -4.13
N TYR A 140 -0.62 5.11 -3.71
CA TYR A 140 -0.55 5.82 -2.42
C TYR A 140 -1.34 7.12 -2.41
N ASN A 141 -1.39 7.84 -3.55
CA ASN A 141 -2.22 9.03 -3.67
C ASN A 141 -3.71 8.65 -3.74
N GLN A 142 -4.04 7.62 -4.50
CA GLN A 142 -5.42 7.10 -4.57
C GLN A 142 -5.94 6.68 -3.20
N SER A 143 -5.15 5.97 -2.40
CA SER A 143 -5.52 5.57 -1.04
C SER A 143 -5.67 6.76 -0.10
N LEU A 144 -4.84 7.82 -0.25
CA LEU A 144 -5.01 9.06 0.50
C LEU A 144 -6.35 9.69 0.18
N VAL A 145 -6.63 9.90 -1.10
CA VAL A 145 -7.89 10.52 -1.56
C VAL A 145 -9.10 9.69 -1.13
N ALA A 146 -9.04 8.37 -1.24
CA ALA A 146 -10.10 7.47 -0.76
C ALA A 146 -10.36 7.63 0.75
N SER A 147 -9.30 7.73 1.55
CA SER A 147 -9.40 7.98 2.99
C SER A 147 -10.03 9.35 3.28
N LEU A 148 -9.61 10.38 2.58
CA LEU A 148 -10.18 11.72 2.72
C LEU A 148 -11.68 11.75 2.33
N ILE A 149 -12.06 11.06 1.24
CA ILE A 149 -13.47 10.94 0.83
C ILE A 149 -14.29 10.24 1.92
N LYS A 150 -13.77 9.15 2.50
CA LYS A 150 -14.47 8.42 3.56
C LYS A 150 -14.73 9.31 4.78
N ASN A 151 -13.79 10.17 5.14
CA ASN A 151 -13.86 10.98 6.35
C ASN A 151 -14.57 12.33 6.14
N ASN A 152 -14.51 12.92 4.94
CA ASN A 152 -14.96 14.27 4.66
C ASN A 152 -16.10 14.35 3.63
N GLY A 153 -16.41 13.25 2.94
CA GLY A 153 -17.37 13.20 1.86
C GLY A 153 -16.82 13.59 0.49
N LYS A 154 -17.42 13.01 -0.57
CA LYS A 154 -16.96 13.14 -1.96
C LYS A 154 -16.96 14.60 -2.46
N GLY A 155 -18.00 15.37 -2.14
CA GLY A 155 -18.11 16.76 -2.61
C GLY A 155 -16.98 17.64 -2.09
N LYS A 156 -16.71 17.58 -0.77
CA LYS A 156 -15.63 18.35 -0.13
C LYS A 156 -14.26 17.98 -0.72
N ILE A 157 -14.01 16.70 -0.98
CA ILE A 157 -12.73 16.26 -1.52
C ILE A 157 -12.60 16.53 -3.02
N ALA A 158 -13.69 16.66 -3.76
CA ALA A 158 -13.63 17.15 -5.13
C ALA A 158 -13.12 18.61 -5.18
N GLU A 159 -13.61 19.48 -4.30
CA GLU A 159 -13.11 20.87 -4.19
C GLU A 159 -11.66 20.92 -3.69
N TRP A 160 -11.33 20.14 -2.68
CA TRP A 160 -9.95 19.98 -2.22
C TRP A 160 -9.01 19.56 -3.37
N SER A 161 -9.41 18.61 -4.21
CA SER A 161 -8.62 18.16 -5.35
C SER A 161 -8.39 19.26 -6.38
N LYS A 162 -9.38 20.13 -6.62
CA LYS A 162 -9.22 21.31 -7.47
C LYS A 162 -8.19 22.28 -6.88
N GLY A 163 -8.25 22.55 -5.57
CA GLY A 163 -7.25 23.38 -4.88
C GLY A 163 -5.85 22.79 -4.99
N MET A 164 -5.69 21.48 -4.78
CA MET A 164 -4.40 20.78 -4.93
C MET A 164 -3.82 20.87 -6.35
N VAL A 165 -4.67 20.82 -7.38
CA VAL A 165 -4.23 20.97 -8.78
C VAL A 165 -3.83 22.42 -9.09
N SER A 166 -4.45 23.39 -8.40
CA SER A 166 -4.15 24.83 -8.58
C SER A 166 -2.85 25.25 -7.88
N ASN A 167 -2.41 24.48 -6.88
CA ASN A 167 -1.19 24.70 -6.10
C ASN A 167 0.05 24.07 -6.74
#